data_0f2934412fba23c87e7f08d2ca1f0410
#
_entry.id   0f2934412fba23c87e7f08d2ca1f0410
#
_cell.length_a   1.000
_cell.length_b   1.000
_cell.length_c   1.000
_cell.angle_alpha   90.00
_cell.angle_beta   90.00
_cell.angle_gamma   90.00
#
_symmetry.space_group_name_H-M   'P 1'
#
loop_
_entity.id
_entity.type
_entity.pdbx_description
1 polymer ?
#
loop_
_entity_poly.entity_id
_entity_poly.type
_entity_poly.pdbx_seq_one_letter_code
_entity_poly.pdbx_strand_id
1 'polypeptide(L)'
;MTLIDGKAIAEQVKQEIAAEVAEILAKGGKQPHLAAILVGHDGGSETYVAAKVKACEVCGFKSTLIRYEADVTEEELLNKVRELNQNEDIDGFIVQLPLPKHISEQKVIETIDYRKDVDGFHPINVGRMSIGLPCYVSATPNGILELLKRYEIKTQGKKCVILGRSNIVGKPMAALMMQKAYPGDATVTVCHSRSTNLIKECQEADIIIAALGQPNFVTADMVKEGAAIIDVGTTRVPDATKKSGFKLTGDVKFDEVAPKCSYITPVPGGVGPMTIVSLMKNTLLAGKKAIYQ
;
A
#
# COMPACT_ATOMS: atom_id res chain seq x y z
N MET A 1 2.67 -23.46 9.93
CA MET A 1 2.61 -22.23 9.14
C MET A 1 1.19 -21.67 9.17
N THR A 2 1.03 -20.38 9.40
CA THR A 2 -0.23 -19.64 9.32
C THR A 2 -0.25 -18.81 8.04
N LEU A 3 -1.25 -19.02 7.18
CA LEU A 3 -1.44 -18.18 6.00
C LEU A 3 -2.05 -16.84 6.42
N ILE A 4 -1.40 -15.73 6.04
CA ILE A 4 -1.92 -14.38 6.29
C ILE A 4 -2.91 -14.03 5.16
N ASP A 5 -4.20 -14.28 5.39
CA ASP A 5 -5.26 -14.00 4.41
C ASP A 5 -5.62 -12.51 4.41
N GLY A 6 -4.88 -11.74 3.61
CA GLY A 6 -5.13 -10.30 3.48
C GLY A 6 -6.46 -9.98 2.82
N LYS A 7 -7.01 -10.89 1.99
CA LYS A 7 -8.34 -10.69 1.39
C LYS A 7 -9.43 -10.75 2.45
N ALA A 8 -9.38 -11.71 3.36
CA ALA A 8 -10.33 -11.83 4.45
C ALA A 8 -10.25 -10.63 5.41
N ILE A 9 -9.03 -10.21 5.78
CA ILE A 9 -8.83 -9.01 6.60
C ILE A 9 -9.32 -7.74 5.89
N ALA A 10 -9.03 -7.59 4.60
CA ALA A 10 -9.50 -6.43 3.85
C ALA A 10 -11.04 -6.35 3.82
N GLU A 11 -11.73 -7.48 3.73
CA GLU A 11 -13.19 -7.50 3.77
C GLU A 11 -13.72 -7.06 5.14
N GLN A 12 -13.14 -7.55 6.24
CA GLN A 12 -13.48 -7.11 7.60
C GLN A 12 -13.27 -5.60 7.78
N VAL A 13 -12.12 -5.09 7.35
CA VAL A 13 -11.81 -3.65 7.46
C VAL A 13 -12.78 -2.79 6.65
N LYS A 14 -13.22 -3.25 5.46
CA LYS A 14 -14.26 -2.52 4.69
C LYS A 14 -15.58 -2.45 5.43
N GLN A 15 -15.99 -3.54 6.10
CA GLN A 15 -17.22 -3.54 6.92
C GLN A 15 -17.10 -2.61 8.14
N GLU A 16 -15.94 -2.60 8.80
CA GLU A 16 -15.66 -1.66 9.90
C GLU A 16 -15.78 -0.21 9.44
N ILE A 17 -15.18 0.13 8.28
CA ILE A 17 -15.28 1.46 7.67
C ILE A 17 -16.73 1.79 7.29
N ALA A 18 -17.45 0.87 6.67
CA ALA A 18 -18.85 1.08 6.28
C ALA A 18 -19.75 1.36 7.48
N ALA A 19 -19.55 0.65 8.58
CA ALA A 19 -20.28 0.89 9.84
C ALA A 19 -20.01 2.29 10.38
N GLU A 20 -18.73 2.73 10.40
CA GLU A 20 -18.34 4.07 10.86
C GLU A 20 -18.92 5.18 9.94
N VAL A 21 -18.93 4.97 8.63
CA VAL A 21 -19.54 5.91 7.68
C VAL A 21 -21.04 6.01 7.89
N ALA A 22 -21.72 4.87 8.12
CA ALA A 22 -23.16 4.88 8.41
C ALA A 22 -23.48 5.69 9.68
N GLU A 23 -22.64 5.59 10.71
CA GLU A 23 -22.80 6.41 11.94
C GLU A 23 -22.58 7.90 11.66
N ILE A 24 -21.58 8.26 10.84
CA ILE A 24 -21.33 9.66 10.45
C ILE A 24 -22.56 10.23 9.74
N LEU A 25 -23.10 9.50 8.77
CA LEU A 25 -24.27 9.93 7.99
C LEU A 25 -25.53 10.02 8.86
N ALA A 26 -25.76 9.06 9.77
CA ALA A 26 -26.89 9.09 10.70
C ALA A 26 -26.86 10.30 11.64
N LYS A 27 -25.66 10.85 11.92
CA LYS A 27 -25.47 12.08 12.71
C LYS A 27 -25.50 13.36 11.86
N GLY A 28 -25.85 13.27 10.57
CA GLY A 28 -25.88 14.40 9.65
C GLY A 28 -24.50 14.85 9.16
N GLY A 29 -23.45 14.03 9.33
CA GLY A 29 -22.12 14.31 8.84
C GLY A 29 -22.00 14.15 7.33
N LYS A 30 -20.90 14.66 6.75
CA LYS A 30 -20.59 14.56 5.31
C LYS A 30 -20.17 13.14 4.95
N GLN A 31 -20.67 12.65 3.80
CA GLN A 31 -20.19 11.41 3.20
C GLN A 31 -18.74 11.58 2.73
N PRO A 32 -17.79 10.72 3.16
CA PRO A 32 -16.42 10.81 2.69
C PRO A 32 -16.32 10.67 1.16
N HIS A 33 -15.48 11.48 0.52
CA HIS A 33 -15.36 11.55 -0.93
C HIS A 33 -13.92 11.37 -1.39
N LEU A 34 -13.69 10.28 -2.13
CA LEU A 34 -12.42 9.99 -2.79
C LEU A 34 -12.49 10.32 -4.27
N ALA A 35 -11.53 11.11 -4.79
CA ALA A 35 -11.33 11.22 -6.22
C ALA A 35 -10.09 10.43 -6.67
N ALA A 36 -10.11 9.94 -7.89
CA ALA A 36 -8.98 9.26 -8.52
C ALA A 36 -8.77 9.79 -9.93
N ILE A 37 -7.53 10.13 -10.27
CA ILE A 37 -7.11 10.47 -11.63
C ILE A 37 -6.39 9.26 -12.21
N LEU A 38 -6.79 8.85 -13.41
CA LEU A 38 -6.15 7.80 -14.20
C LEU A 38 -5.71 8.39 -15.54
N VAL A 39 -4.44 8.20 -15.88
CA VAL A 39 -3.85 8.67 -17.15
C VAL A 39 -3.45 7.46 -17.99
N GLY A 40 -3.97 7.41 -19.23
CA GLY A 40 -3.73 6.32 -20.16
C GLY A 40 -4.50 5.04 -19.85
N HIS A 41 -4.12 3.94 -20.51
CA HIS A 41 -4.83 2.66 -20.53
C HIS A 41 -3.97 1.48 -20.04
N ASP A 42 -3.10 1.71 -19.04
CA ASP A 42 -2.36 0.58 -18.44
C ASP A 42 -3.35 -0.36 -17.72
N GLY A 43 -3.44 -1.61 -18.18
CA GLY A 43 -4.40 -2.57 -17.66
C GLY A 43 -4.21 -2.93 -16.18
N GLY A 44 -3.00 -2.73 -15.63
CA GLY A 44 -2.74 -2.86 -14.20
C GLY A 44 -3.42 -1.72 -13.44
N SER A 45 -3.16 -0.49 -13.85
CA SER A 45 -3.73 0.73 -13.29
C SER A 45 -5.26 0.74 -13.38
N GLU A 46 -5.83 0.35 -14.52
CA GLU A 46 -7.28 0.23 -14.68
C GLU A 46 -7.91 -0.75 -13.69
N THR A 47 -7.29 -1.93 -13.52
CA THR A 47 -7.75 -2.94 -12.56
C THR A 47 -7.71 -2.41 -11.12
N TYR A 48 -6.63 -1.71 -10.74
CA TYR A 48 -6.50 -1.13 -9.40
C TYR A 48 -7.51 0.00 -9.15
N VAL A 49 -7.72 0.88 -10.12
CA VAL A 49 -8.68 1.98 -10.00
C VAL A 49 -10.11 1.43 -9.92
N ALA A 50 -10.48 0.44 -10.74
CA ALA A 50 -11.78 -0.21 -10.64
C ALA A 50 -12.02 -0.85 -9.26
N ALA A 51 -11.00 -1.50 -8.69
CA ALA A 51 -11.08 -2.07 -7.36
C ALA A 51 -11.22 -1.00 -6.25
N LYS A 52 -10.57 0.17 -6.40
CA LYS A 52 -10.71 1.32 -5.50
C LYS A 52 -12.12 1.91 -5.55
N VAL A 53 -12.68 2.10 -6.75
CA VAL A 53 -14.07 2.58 -6.93
C VAL A 53 -15.06 1.62 -6.27
N LYS A 54 -14.91 0.31 -6.51
CA LYS A 54 -15.75 -0.69 -5.85
C LYS A 54 -15.60 -0.70 -4.33
N ALA A 55 -14.40 -0.47 -3.82
CA ALA A 55 -14.19 -0.35 -2.38
C ALA A 55 -14.88 0.89 -1.79
N CYS A 56 -14.90 2.02 -2.51
CA CYS A 56 -15.67 3.21 -2.12
C CYS A 56 -17.16 2.88 -1.98
N GLU A 57 -17.75 2.17 -2.95
CA GLU A 57 -19.15 1.75 -2.89
C GLU A 57 -19.44 0.90 -1.64
N VAL A 58 -18.58 -0.12 -1.38
CA VAL A 58 -18.73 -1.00 -0.21
C VAL A 58 -18.58 -0.25 1.11
N CYS A 59 -17.65 0.72 1.18
CA CYS A 59 -17.41 1.53 2.37
C CYS A 59 -18.44 2.68 2.54
N GLY A 60 -19.37 2.87 1.60
CA GLY A 60 -20.33 3.96 1.63
C GLY A 60 -19.74 5.33 1.31
N PHE A 61 -18.64 5.39 0.58
CA PHE A 61 -18.01 6.64 0.14
C PHE A 61 -18.59 7.13 -1.19
N LYS A 62 -18.57 8.44 -1.38
CA LYS A 62 -18.69 9.05 -2.71
C LYS A 62 -17.34 8.87 -3.44
N SER A 63 -17.39 8.55 -4.75
CA SER A 63 -16.19 8.43 -5.56
C SER A 63 -16.30 9.20 -6.86
N THR A 64 -15.22 9.82 -7.30
CA THR A 64 -15.11 10.50 -8.60
C THR A 64 -13.92 9.95 -9.35
N LEU A 65 -14.13 9.43 -10.55
CA LEU A 65 -13.06 8.97 -11.43
C LEU A 65 -12.89 9.93 -12.59
N ILE A 66 -11.68 10.48 -12.70
CA ILE A 66 -11.27 11.38 -13.78
C ILE A 66 -10.29 10.63 -14.68
N ARG A 67 -10.57 10.58 -15.98
CA ARG A 67 -9.73 9.89 -16.96
C ARG A 67 -9.12 10.87 -17.93
N TYR A 68 -7.85 10.65 -18.23
CA TYR A 68 -7.12 11.33 -19.29
C TYR A 68 -6.49 10.31 -20.23
N GLU A 69 -6.36 10.69 -21.49
CA GLU A 69 -5.58 9.94 -22.47
C GLU A 69 -4.08 10.02 -22.13
N ALA A 70 -3.30 9.09 -22.71
CA ALA A 70 -1.88 8.97 -22.40
C ALA A 70 -1.05 10.18 -22.86
N ASP A 71 -1.56 11.01 -23.75
CA ASP A 71 -0.91 12.20 -24.32
C ASP A 71 -1.26 13.51 -23.60
N VAL A 72 -2.07 13.44 -22.52
CA VAL A 72 -2.35 14.63 -21.68
C VAL A 72 -1.07 15.34 -21.28
N THR A 73 -1.04 16.65 -21.35
CA THR A 73 0.15 17.42 -20.96
C THR A 73 0.33 17.45 -19.44
N GLU A 74 1.59 17.55 -19.00
CA GLU A 74 1.90 17.69 -17.57
C GLU A 74 1.13 18.87 -16.96
N GLU A 75 1.10 20.02 -17.66
CA GLU A 75 0.44 21.23 -17.14
C GLU A 75 -1.08 21.05 -17.01
N GLU A 76 -1.73 20.40 -17.95
CA GLU A 76 -3.17 20.10 -17.87
C GLU A 76 -3.48 19.19 -16.67
N LEU A 77 -2.67 18.15 -16.45
CA LEU A 77 -2.81 17.28 -15.28
C LEU A 77 -2.59 18.06 -13.97
N LEU A 78 -1.56 18.89 -13.90
CA LEU A 78 -1.26 19.72 -12.71
C LEU A 78 -2.38 20.74 -12.44
N ASN A 79 -2.99 21.31 -13.47
CA ASN A 79 -4.15 22.21 -13.32
C ASN A 79 -5.34 21.47 -12.72
N LYS A 80 -5.62 20.23 -13.14
CA LYS A 80 -6.66 19.39 -12.52
C LYS A 80 -6.32 19.07 -11.07
N VAL A 81 -5.09 18.76 -10.74
CA VAL A 81 -4.64 18.55 -9.35
C VAL A 81 -4.89 19.81 -8.49
N ARG A 82 -4.57 21.01 -9.00
CA ARG A 82 -4.83 22.28 -8.31
C ARG A 82 -6.34 22.53 -8.10
N GLU A 83 -7.16 22.20 -9.09
CA GLU A 83 -8.63 22.27 -8.98
C GLU A 83 -9.15 21.35 -7.87
N LEU A 84 -8.68 20.08 -7.82
CA LEU A 84 -9.07 19.13 -6.78
C LEU A 84 -8.60 19.54 -5.38
N ASN A 85 -7.42 20.19 -5.27
CA ASN A 85 -6.96 20.74 -4.01
C ASN A 85 -7.94 21.77 -3.43
N GLN A 86 -8.59 22.57 -4.29
CA GLN A 86 -9.52 23.64 -3.89
C GLN A 86 -10.97 23.15 -3.73
N ASN A 87 -11.29 21.95 -4.20
CA ASN A 87 -12.65 21.42 -4.15
C ASN A 87 -12.96 20.87 -2.75
N GLU A 88 -13.76 21.59 -1.97
CA GLU A 88 -14.14 21.22 -0.59
C GLU A 88 -15.01 19.96 -0.50
N ASP A 89 -15.69 19.57 -1.59
CA ASP A 89 -16.46 18.31 -1.62
C ASP A 89 -15.55 17.07 -1.64
N ILE A 90 -14.29 17.20 -2.09
CA ILE A 90 -13.32 16.11 -2.14
C ILE A 90 -12.46 16.13 -0.89
N ASP A 91 -12.53 15.05 -0.10
CA ASP A 91 -11.75 14.91 1.14
C ASP A 91 -10.33 14.42 0.88
N GLY A 92 -10.14 13.58 -0.10
CA GLY A 92 -8.84 13.12 -0.53
C GLY A 92 -8.87 12.65 -1.98
N PHE A 93 -7.71 12.64 -2.62
CA PHE A 93 -7.60 12.12 -3.97
C PHE A 93 -6.24 11.50 -4.25
N ILE A 94 -6.19 10.72 -5.30
CA ILE A 94 -4.99 10.05 -5.79
C ILE A 94 -4.79 10.34 -7.28
N VAL A 95 -3.54 10.32 -7.70
CA VAL A 95 -3.17 10.20 -9.11
C VAL A 95 -2.53 8.83 -9.28
N GLN A 96 -3.20 7.94 -10.01
CA GLN A 96 -2.76 6.56 -10.14
C GLN A 96 -1.41 6.45 -10.86
N LEU A 97 -0.43 5.87 -10.19
CA LEU A 97 0.90 5.59 -10.76
C LEU A 97 0.92 4.19 -11.42
N PRO A 98 1.81 3.97 -12.40
CA PRO A 98 2.76 4.92 -12.98
C PRO A 98 2.13 5.90 -13.96
N LEU A 99 2.77 7.05 -14.17
CA LEU A 99 2.38 8.05 -15.17
C LEU A 99 3.19 7.87 -16.48
N PRO A 100 2.69 8.40 -17.61
CA PRO A 100 3.47 8.49 -18.84
C PRO A 100 4.79 9.22 -18.62
N LYS A 101 5.86 8.81 -19.32
CA LYS A 101 7.25 9.27 -19.10
C LYS A 101 7.46 10.79 -19.24
N HIS A 102 6.59 11.50 -19.96
CA HIS A 102 6.67 12.95 -20.16
C HIS A 102 6.08 13.75 -18.99
N ILE A 103 5.45 13.07 -18.02
CA ILE A 103 4.86 13.67 -16.81
C ILE A 103 5.73 13.29 -15.61
N SER A 104 6.16 14.28 -14.84
CA SER A 104 6.93 14.07 -13.62
C SER A 104 6.04 13.64 -12.47
N GLU A 105 6.15 12.36 -12.06
CA GLU A 105 5.44 11.85 -10.86
C GLU A 105 5.74 12.71 -9.61
N GLN A 106 7.01 13.14 -9.45
CA GLN A 106 7.41 13.95 -8.32
C GLN A 106 6.68 15.31 -8.29
N LYS A 107 6.59 16.00 -9.43
CA LYS A 107 5.85 17.28 -9.50
C LYS A 107 4.36 17.08 -9.21
N VAL A 108 3.76 16.01 -9.70
CA VAL A 108 2.36 15.68 -9.43
C VAL A 108 2.16 15.46 -7.94
N ILE A 109 2.97 14.62 -7.30
CA ILE A 109 2.90 14.35 -5.86
C ILE A 109 3.05 15.64 -5.04
N GLU A 110 4.02 16.49 -5.36
CA GLU A 110 4.27 17.75 -4.65
C GLU A 110 3.19 18.82 -4.91
N THR A 111 2.43 18.70 -6.00
CA THR A 111 1.33 19.61 -6.31
C THR A 111 0.05 19.24 -5.54
N ILE A 112 -0.11 17.96 -5.15
CA ILE A 112 -1.22 17.53 -4.29
C ILE A 112 -1.11 18.25 -2.93
N ASP A 113 -2.19 18.82 -2.43
CA ASP A 113 -2.22 19.30 -1.05
C ASP A 113 -2.02 18.12 -0.10
N TYR A 114 -1.00 18.16 0.75
CA TYR A 114 -0.68 17.08 1.68
C TYR A 114 -1.85 16.69 2.60
N ARG A 115 -2.81 17.62 2.80
CA ARG A 115 -4.05 17.38 3.56
C ARG A 115 -5.07 16.52 2.80
N LYS A 116 -4.89 16.37 1.49
CA LYS A 116 -5.72 15.54 0.59
C LYS A 116 -4.96 14.38 -0.03
N ASP A 117 -3.66 14.24 0.28
CA ASP A 117 -2.80 13.14 -0.20
C ASP A 117 -3.08 11.86 0.58
N VAL A 118 -4.20 11.21 0.29
CA VAL A 118 -4.62 9.98 0.98
C VAL A 118 -3.81 8.72 0.58
N ASP A 119 -2.98 8.79 -0.46
CA ASP A 119 -1.96 7.77 -0.76
C ASP A 119 -0.75 7.86 0.19
N GLY A 120 -0.52 9.02 0.84
CA GLY A 120 0.57 9.25 1.78
C GLY A 120 1.94 9.35 1.13
N PHE A 121 2.03 9.88 -0.10
CA PHE A 121 3.29 10.00 -0.87
C PHE A 121 3.90 11.40 -0.79
N HIS A 122 3.11 12.40 -0.41
CA HIS A 122 3.60 13.77 -0.30
C HIS A 122 4.75 13.88 0.72
N PRO A 123 5.84 14.62 0.43
CA PRO A 123 7.00 14.74 1.31
C PRO A 123 6.65 15.15 2.76
N ILE A 124 5.61 15.96 2.97
CA ILE A 124 5.14 16.33 4.31
C ILE A 124 4.58 15.10 5.05
N ASN A 125 3.72 14.27 4.41
CA ASN A 125 3.22 13.04 5.02
C ASN A 125 4.35 12.05 5.30
N VAL A 126 5.26 11.87 4.35
CA VAL A 126 6.44 11.00 4.52
C VAL A 126 7.34 11.47 5.66
N GLY A 127 7.62 12.77 5.75
CA GLY A 127 8.42 13.35 6.83
C GLY A 127 7.76 13.17 8.20
N ARG A 128 6.46 13.48 8.30
CA ARG A 128 5.67 13.30 9.53
C ARG A 128 5.63 11.83 9.95
N MET A 129 5.38 10.92 9.02
CA MET A 129 5.42 9.47 9.25
C MET A 129 6.79 9.06 9.80
N SER A 130 7.88 9.53 9.20
CA SER A 130 9.25 9.12 9.60
C SER A 130 9.61 9.51 11.03
N ILE A 131 9.00 10.58 11.56
CA ILE A 131 9.23 11.06 12.94
C ILE A 131 8.06 10.75 13.89
N GLY A 132 7.10 9.92 13.46
CA GLY A 132 6.00 9.45 14.29
C GLY A 132 4.89 10.47 14.56
N LEU A 133 4.75 11.50 13.71
CA LEU A 133 3.66 12.47 13.81
C LEU A 133 2.41 11.99 13.04
N PRO A 134 1.19 12.39 13.47
CA PRO A 134 -0.03 12.07 12.73
C PRO A 134 0.05 12.51 11.27
N CYS A 135 -0.24 11.59 10.33
CA CYS A 135 -0.18 11.82 8.88
C CYS A 135 -0.99 10.74 8.15
N TYR A 136 -1.20 10.91 6.86
CA TYR A 136 -1.63 9.79 6.02
C TYR A 136 -0.42 8.91 5.73
N VAL A 137 -0.47 7.67 6.21
CA VAL A 137 0.59 6.70 6.00
C VAL A 137 0.43 6.07 4.61
N SER A 138 1.53 5.88 3.89
CA SER A 138 1.53 5.21 2.59
C SER A 138 0.72 3.92 2.64
N ALA A 139 -0.18 3.73 1.67
CA ALA A 139 -1.25 2.73 1.76
C ALA A 139 -0.74 1.29 1.89
N THR A 140 0.27 0.88 1.11
CA THR A 140 0.83 -0.49 1.17
C THR A 140 1.53 -0.76 2.51
N PRO A 141 2.44 0.09 3.00
CA PRO A 141 3.02 -0.05 4.34
C PRO A 141 1.97 -0.10 5.46
N ASN A 142 0.97 0.78 5.42
CA ASN A 142 -0.11 0.79 6.39
C ASN A 142 -0.91 -0.52 6.38
N GLY A 143 -1.16 -1.07 5.20
CA GLY A 143 -1.80 -2.39 5.04
C GLY A 143 -0.97 -3.53 5.63
N ILE A 144 0.36 -3.47 5.51
CA ILE A 144 1.26 -4.45 6.11
C ILE A 144 1.21 -4.36 7.64
N LEU A 145 1.24 -3.14 8.22
CA LEU A 145 1.09 -2.97 9.66
C LEU A 145 -0.24 -3.53 10.17
N GLU A 146 -1.34 -3.32 9.43
CA GLU A 146 -2.64 -3.88 9.80
C GLU A 146 -2.61 -5.42 9.81
N LEU A 147 -1.97 -6.06 8.82
CA LEU A 147 -1.80 -7.51 8.81
C LEU A 147 -0.98 -7.99 10.00
N LEU A 148 0.17 -7.36 10.28
CA LEU A 148 1.01 -7.71 11.42
C LEU A 148 0.23 -7.60 12.74
N LYS A 149 -0.60 -6.57 12.86
CA LYS A 149 -1.44 -6.34 14.04
C LYS A 149 -2.55 -7.40 14.18
N ARG A 150 -3.30 -7.69 13.11
CA ARG A 150 -4.43 -8.64 13.13
C ARG A 150 -4.00 -10.08 13.37
N TYR A 151 -2.81 -10.44 12.93
CA TYR A 151 -2.22 -11.76 13.17
C TYR A 151 -1.33 -11.79 14.43
N GLU A 152 -1.29 -10.71 15.22
CA GLU A 152 -0.54 -10.58 16.47
C GLU A 152 0.94 -10.95 16.32
N ILE A 153 1.54 -10.64 15.16
CA ILE A 153 2.93 -10.96 14.85
C ILE A 153 3.83 -10.05 15.68
N LYS A 154 4.62 -10.63 16.58
CA LYS A 154 5.56 -9.89 17.44
C LYS A 154 6.64 -9.23 16.60
N THR A 155 6.76 -7.91 16.73
CA THR A 155 7.77 -7.10 16.03
C THR A 155 8.84 -6.55 16.96
N GLN A 156 8.48 -6.29 18.21
CA GLN A 156 9.39 -5.72 19.22
C GLN A 156 10.63 -6.59 19.45
N GLY A 157 11.80 -5.98 19.28
CA GLY A 157 13.09 -6.64 19.42
C GLY A 157 13.42 -7.66 18.32
N LYS A 158 12.60 -7.75 17.28
CA LYS A 158 12.80 -8.68 16.15
C LYS A 158 13.69 -8.07 15.07
N LYS A 159 14.49 -8.91 14.40
CA LYS A 159 15.23 -8.52 13.20
C LYS A 159 14.28 -8.53 12.01
N CYS A 160 14.00 -7.35 11.47
CA CYS A 160 13.16 -7.15 10.28
C CYS A 160 14.04 -6.80 9.09
N VAL A 161 14.04 -7.63 8.06
CA VAL A 161 14.73 -7.35 6.80
C VAL A 161 13.72 -6.92 5.75
N ILE A 162 13.97 -5.76 5.15
CA ILE A 162 13.15 -5.20 4.09
C ILE A 162 13.94 -5.31 2.79
N LEU A 163 13.42 -6.06 1.84
CA LEU A 163 13.98 -6.21 0.51
C LEU A 163 13.36 -5.18 -0.42
N GLY A 164 14.16 -4.19 -0.80
CA GLY A 164 13.72 -3.04 -1.61
C GLY A 164 13.78 -1.72 -0.85
N ARG A 165 13.95 -0.62 -1.58
CA ARG A 165 14.10 0.74 -1.01
C ARG A 165 13.31 1.80 -1.80
N SER A 166 12.17 1.40 -2.34
CA SER A 166 11.26 2.33 -3.03
C SER A 166 10.71 3.39 -2.07
N ASN A 167 10.35 4.55 -2.62
CA ASN A 167 9.74 5.63 -1.82
C ASN A 167 8.34 5.27 -1.33
N ILE A 168 7.66 4.33 -2.02
CA ILE A 168 6.26 3.97 -1.72
C ILE A 168 6.11 2.77 -0.79
N VAL A 169 7.14 1.91 -0.66
CA VAL A 169 7.09 0.72 0.23
C VAL A 169 8.32 0.60 1.10
N GLY A 170 9.51 0.40 0.53
CA GLY A 170 10.70 0.01 1.30
C GLY A 170 11.12 1.03 2.35
N LYS A 171 11.27 2.32 1.97
CA LYS A 171 11.62 3.39 2.91
C LYS A 171 10.52 3.62 3.97
N PRO A 172 9.22 3.75 3.60
CA PRO A 172 8.15 3.82 4.58
C PRO A 172 8.13 2.65 5.56
N MET A 173 8.27 1.43 5.07
CA MET A 173 8.31 0.25 5.95
C MET A 173 9.47 0.30 6.94
N ALA A 174 10.66 0.72 6.50
CA ALA A 174 11.80 0.86 7.39
C ALA A 174 11.52 1.87 8.51
N ALA A 175 10.97 3.04 8.16
CA ALA A 175 10.61 4.05 9.14
C ALA A 175 9.55 3.55 10.14
N LEU A 176 8.51 2.88 9.66
CA LEU A 176 7.41 2.38 10.49
C LEU A 176 7.84 1.24 11.41
N MET A 177 8.62 0.27 10.91
CA MET A 177 9.03 -0.89 11.69
C MET A 177 10.04 -0.55 12.79
N MET A 178 10.79 0.56 12.67
CA MET A 178 11.69 1.02 13.73
C MET A 178 11.04 1.96 14.76
N GLN A 179 9.80 2.44 14.52
CA GLN A 179 9.11 3.32 15.46
C GLN A 179 8.82 2.62 16.78
N LYS A 180 8.84 3.39 17.87
CA LYS A 180 8.39 2.94 19.20
C LYS A 180 6.88 2.83 19.25
N ALA A 181 6.35 1.77 18.63
CA ALA A 181 4.93 1.48 18.48
C ALA A 181 4.71 -0.02 18.24
N TYR A 182 3.48 -0.47 18.26
CA TYR A 182 3.10 -1.79 17.79
C TYR A 182 2.10 -1.69 16.62
N PRO A 183 2.39 -2.35 15.49
CA PRO A 183 3.66 -3.00 15.09
C PRO A 183 4.80 -2.00 14.94
N GLY A 184 6.00 -2.37 15.40
CA GLY A 184 7.19 -1.53 15.41
C GLY A 184 8.24 -2.08 16.39
N ASP A 185 9.10 -1.21 16.94
CA ASP A 185 10.19 -1.56 17.86
C ASP A 185 11.11 -2.68 17.33
N ALA A 186 11.25 -2.81 16.02
CA ALA A 186 12.10 -3.81 15.37
C ALA A 186 13.49 -3.25 15.07
N THR A 187 14.49 -4.14 15.01
CA THR A 187 15.78 -3.83 14.40
C THR A 187 15.67 -4.02 12.90
N VAL A 188 15.82 -2.95 12.12
CA VAL A 188 15.53 -2.96 10.70
C VAL A 188 16.78 -2.93 9.86
N THR A 189 16.91 -3.86 8.92
CA THR A 189 17.92 -3.86 7.85
C THR A 189 17.22 -3.69 6.49
N VAL A 190 17.66 -2.73 5.69
CA VAL A 190 17.16 -2.53 4.31
C VAL A 190 18.18 -3.09 3.33
N CYS A 191 17.79 -4.10 2.56
CA CYS A 191 18.58 -4.71 1.50
C CYS A 191 18.08 -4.28 0.11
N HIS A 192 19.01 -4.15 -0.83
CA HIS A 192 18.74 -3.72 -2.20
C HIS A 192 19.77 -4.30 -3.16
N SER A 193 19.68 -4.04 -4.46
CA SER A 193 20.55 -4.57 -5.52
C SER A 193 22.05 -4.30 -5.35
N ARG A 194 22.46 -3.46 -4.41
CA ARG A 194 23.86 -3.17 -4.08
C ARG A 194 24.27 -3.73 -2.71
N SER A 195 23.42 -4.46 -2.02
CA SER A 195 23.75 -5.10 -0.74
C SER A 195 24.63 -6.32 -0.97
N THR A 196 25.73 -6.45 -0.23
CA THR A 196 26.72 -7.52 -0.41
C THR A 196 26.35 -8.82 0.29
N ASN A 197 25.65 -8.76 1.43
CA ASN A 197 25.35 -9.92 2.26
C ASN A 197 23.85 -10.22 2.36
N LEU A 198 23.09 -9.94 1.30
CA LEU A 198 21.63 -10.01 1.31
C LEU A 198 21.10 -11.36 1.82
N ILE A 199 21.66 -12.49 1.35
CA ILE A 199 21.23 -13.83 1.75
C ILE A 199 21.43 -14.03 3.25
N LYS A 200 22.60 -13.66 3.79
CA LYS A 200 22.88 -13.79 5.21
C LYS A 200 21.95 -12.93 6.07
N GLU A 201 21.67 -11.70 5.65
CA GLU A 201 20.72 -10.83 6.34
C GLU A 201 19.33 -11.47 6.41
N CYS A 202 18.87 -12.06 5.31
CA CYS A 202 17.59 -12.77 5.25
C CYS A 202 17.57 -14.02 6.15
N GLN A 203 18.66 -14.82 6.16
CA GLN A 203 18.76 -16.01 6.99
C GLN A 203 18.72 -15.72 8.51
N GLU A 204 19.09 -14.52 8.92
CA GLU A 204 19.03 -14.08 10.31
C GLU A 204 17.71 -13.38 10.66
N ALA A 205 16.88 -13.08 9.69
CA ALA A 205 15.66 -12.29 9.88
C ALA A 205 14.53 -13.08 10.55
N ASP A 206 13.89 -12.48 11.55
CA ASP A 206 12.64 -12.95 12.13
C ASP A 206 11.43 -12.57 11.25
N ILE A 207 11.55 -11.44 10.55
CA ILE A 207 10.52 -10.90 9.65
C ILE A 207 11.21 -10.49 8.34
N ILE A 208 10.68 -10.95 7.21
CA ILE A 208 11.12 -10.51 5.87
C ILE A 208 9.94 -9.83 5.18
N ILE A 209 10.16 -8.60 4.71
CA ILE A 209 9.20 -7.86 3.88
C ILE A 209 9.81 -7.75 2.49
N ALA A 210 9.30 -8.56 1.55
CA ALA A 210 9.81 -8.64 0.18
C ALA A 210 9.05 -7.65 -0.74
N ALA A 211 9.73 -6.62 -1.21
CA ALA A 211 9.18 -5.55 -2.05
C ALA A 211 10.15 -5.14 -3.18
N LEU A 212 10.58 -6.15 -3.95
CA LEU A 212 11.57 -6.02 -5.03
C LEU A 212 10.92 -5.88 -6.42
N GLY A 213 9.71 -6.44 -6.60
CA GLY A 213 9.11 -6.62 -7.92
C GLY A 213 9.86 -7.65 -8.78
N GLN A 214 10.49 -8.65 -8.14
CA GLN A 214 11.23 -9.72 -8.80
C GLN A 214 10.61 -11.08 -8.45
N PRO A 215 9.87 -11.69 -9.36
CA PRO A 215 9.15 -12.95 -9.09
C PRO A 215 10.05 -14.06 -8.58
N ASN A 216 9.64 -14.72 -7.48
CA ASN A 216 10.30 -15.88 -6.88
C ASN A 216 11.77 -15.62 -6.45
N PHE A 217 12.12 -14.37 -6.13
CA PHE A 217 13.47 -14.01 -5.71
C PHE A 217 13.85 -14.62 -4.36
N VAL A 218 12.93 -14.60 -3.38
CA VAL A 218 13.18 -15.15 -2.04
C VAL A 218 12.94 -16.65 -2.07
N THR A 219 13.98 -17.42 -1.83
CA THR A 219 14.01 -18.90 -1.83
C THR A 219 14.13 -19.46 -0.41
N ALA A 220 13.92 -20.77 -0.24
CA ALA A 220 13.92 -21.42 1.07
C ALA A 220 15.27 -21.32 1.81
N ASP A 221 16.40 -21.29 1.09
CA ASP A 221 17.75 -21.14 1.67
C ASP A 221 17.99 -19.74 2.24
N MET A 222 17.20 -18.74 1.82
CA MET A 222 17.26 -17.38 2.34
C MET A 222 16.43 -17.18 3.61
N VAL A 223 15.60 -18.13 4.01
CA VAL A 223 14.62 -17.92 5.08
C VAL A 223 14.99 -18.73 6.33
N LYS A 224 14.99 -18.06 7.47
CA LYS A 224 15.13 -18.68 8.79
C LYS A 224 13.88 -19.51 9.13
N GLU A 225 14.08 -20.64 9.79
CA GLU A 225 12.97 -21.44 10.34
C GLU A 225 12.10 -20.60 11.29
N GLY A 226 10.79 -20.64 11.10
CA GLY A 226 9.84 -19.92 11.91
C GLY A 226 9.70 -18.42 11.61
N ALA A 227 10.34 -17.89 10.57
CA ALA A 227 10.21 -16.47 10.19
C ALA A 227 8.79 -16.11 9.72
N ALA A 228 8.45 -14.82 9.84
CA ALA A 228 7.25 -14.25 9.23
C ALA A 228 7.61 -13.59 7.89
N ILE A 229 6.90 -13.95 6.83
CA ILE A 229 7.20 -13.50 5.47
C ILE A 229 6.03 -12.70 4.91
N ILE A 230 6.30 -11.45 4.57
CA ILE A 230 5.34 -10.53 3.96
C ILE A 230 5.77 -10.29 2.51
N ASP A 231 5.10 -10.93 1.58
CA ASP A 231 5.33 -10.78 0.14
C ASP A 231 4.48 -9.63 -0.41
N VAL A 232 5.13 -8.56 -0.83
CA VAL A 232 4.50 -7.37 -1.44
C VAL A 232 4.49 -7.45 -2.96
N GLY A 233 5.28 -8.36 -3.53
CA GLY A 233 5.41 -8.52 -4.97
C GLY A 233 4.08 -8.85 -5.66
N THR A 234 3.81 -8.20 -6.79
CA THR A 234 2.60 -8.44 -7.60
C THR A 234 2.95 -8.34 -9.08
N THR A 235 3.89 -9.15 -9.53
CA THR A 235 4.34 -9.14 -10.92
C THR A 235 3.45 -10.01 -11.79
N ARG A 236 3.02 -9.50 -12.95
CA ARG A 236 2.33 -10.27 -13.97
C ARG A 236 3.34 -11.10 -14.74
N VAL A 237 3.21 -12.41 -14.67
CA VAL A 237 4.05 -13.34 -15.46
C VAL A 237 3.18 -14.08 -16.47
N PRO A 238 3.68 -14.34 -17.71
CA PRO A 238 2.91 -15.08 -18.71
C PRO A 238 2.47 -16.44 -18.18
N ASP A 239 1.19 -16.81 -18.43
CA ASP A 239 0.64 -18.12 -18.08
C ASP A 239 -0.46 -18.48 -19.08
N ALA A 240 -0.11 -19.36 -20.02
CA ALA A 240 -1.01 -19.82 -21.07
C ALA A 240 -2.22 -20.63 -20.55
N THR A 241 -2.20 -21.09 -19.31
CA THR A 241 -3.31 -21.83 -18.70
C THR A 241 -4.43 -20.92 -18.22
N LYS A 242 -4.16 -19.62 -18.09
CA LYS A 242 -5.12 -18.60 -17.64
C LYS A 242 -5.80 -17.91 -18.82
N LYS A 243 -7.11 -17.69 -18.74
CA LYS A 243 -7.87 -16.93 -19.76
C LYS A 243 -7.30 -15.54 -20.00
N SER A 244 -6.71 -14.92 -19.00
CA SER A 244 -6.06 -13.61 -19.09
C SER A 244 -4.66 -13.63 -19.73
N GLY A 245 -4.09 -14.82 -20.02
CA GLY A 245 -2.72 -14.99 -20.52
C GLY A 245 -1.62 -14.74 -19.49
N PHE A 246 -1.94 -14.43 -18.25
CA PHE A 246 -0.96 -14.20 -17.17
C PHE A 246 -1.48 -14.65 -15.80
N LYS A 247 -0.54 -14.83 -14.87
CA LYS A 247 -0.79 -14.97 -13.43
C LYS A 247 -0.03 -13.90 -12.65
N LEU A 248 -0.53 -13.57 -11.45
CA LEU A 248 0.20 -12.75 -10.49
C LEU A 248 1.14 -13.64 -9.70
N THR A 249 2.39 -13.21 -9.58
CA THR A 249 3.44 -13.90 -8.84
C THR A 249 4.11 -12.91 -7.90
N GLY A 250 4.34 -13.33 -6.66
CA GLY A 250 5.05 -12.58 -5.66
C GLY A 250 6.57 -12.64 -5.81
N ASP A 251 7.26 -11.91 -4.96
CA ASP A 251 8.72 -11.92 -4.85
C ASP A 251 9.24 -13.19 -4.14
N VAL A 252 8.35 -13.92 -3.45
CA VAL A 252 8.68 -15.10 -2.67
C VAL A 252 8.30 -16.38 -3.44
N LYS A 253 9.22 -17.35 -3.47
CA LYS A 253 8.96 -18.69 -4.01
C LYS A 253 8.11 -19.48 -3.01
N PHE A 254 6.80 -19.19 -3.03
CA PHE A 254 5.85 -19.56 -2.00
C PHE A 254 5.91 -21.05 -1.57
N ASP A 255 5.88 -21.96 -2.54
CA ASP A 255 5.80 -23.41 -2.25
C ASP A 255 7.04 -23.94 -1.50
N GLU A 256 8.21 -23.34 -1.72
CA GLU A 256 9.45 -23.74 -1.04
C GLU A 256 9.62 -23.03 0.32
N VAL A 257 9.14 -21.79 0.43
CA VAL A 257 9.33 -20.95 1.60
C VAL A 257 8.27 -21.21 2.67
N ALA A 258 7.03 -21.45 2.27
CA ALA A 258 5.91 -21.63 3.19
C ALA A 258 6.15 -22.73 4.25
N PRO A 259 6.72 -23.92 3.94
CA PRO A 259 6.96 -24.94 4.96
C PRO A 259 7.89 -24.50 6.10
N LYS A 260 8.76 -23.52 5.86
CA LYS A 260 9.74 -23.00 6.85
C LYS A 260 9.18 -21.87 7.71
N CYS A 261 8.09 -21.23 7.31
CA CYS A 261 7.58 -20.02 7.95
C CYS A 261 6.63 -20.30 9.10
N SER A 262 6.57 -19.39 10.10
CA SER A 262 5.41 -19.32 11.01
C SER A 262 4.23 -18.65 10.33
N TYR A 263 4.48 -17.57 9.58
CA TYR A 263 3.48 -16.77 8.89
C TYR A 263 3.95 -16.44 7.47
N ILE A 264 3.04 -16.43 6.50
CA ILE A 264 3.34 -16.04 5.12
C ILE A 264 2.10 -15.44 4.45
N THR A 265 2.27 -14.36 3.68
CA THR A 265 1.22 -13.84 2.80
C THR A 265 1.21 -14.56 1.46
N PRO A 266 0.04 -14.91 0.91
CA PRO A 266 -0.07 -15.43 -0.46
C PRO A 266 -0.05 -14.29 -1.50
N VAL A 267 0.31 -14.62 -2.73
CA VAL A 267 0.10 -13.74 -3.89
C VAL A 267 -0.61 -14.53 -5.00
N PRO A 268 -1.80 -14.07 -5.41
CA PRO A 268 -2.60 -12.94 -4.89
C PRO A 268 -3.28 -13.23 -3.54
N GLY A 269 -3.82 -12.19 -2.91
CA GLY A 269 -4.69 -12.31 -1.73
C GLY A 269 -4.02 -11.93 -0.39
N GLY A 270 -2.72 -11.61 -0.39
CA GLY A 270 -1.99 -11.08 0.77
C GLY A 270 -2.05 -9.55 0.88
N VAL A 271 -0.94 -8.88 0.58
CA VAL A 271 -0.79 -7.44 0.79
C VAL A 271 -1.66 -6.59 -0.17
N GLY A 272 -1.86 -7.01 -1.43
CA GLY A 272 -2.57 -6.22 -2.43
C GLY A 272 -3.95 -5.72 -1.99
N PRO A 273 -4.87 -6.57 -1.49
CA PRO A 273 -6.16 -6.11 -0.96
C PRO A 273 -6.04 -5.10 0.18
N MET A 274 -5.00 -5.18 1.00
CA MET A 274 -4.77 -4.29 2.12
C MET A 274 -4.37 -2.87 1.70
N THR A 275 -3.71 -2.71 0.56
CA THR A 275 -3.41 -1.39 -0.01
C THR A 275 -4.70 -0.61 -0.27
N ILE A 276 -5.72 -1.27 -0.81
CA ILE A 276 -7.02 -0.64 -1.11
C ILE A 276 -7.73 -0.19 0.17
N VAL A 277 -7.80 -1.04 1.18
CA VAL A 277 -8.50 -0.67 2.43
C VAL A 277 -7.74 0.35 3.25
N SER A 278 -6.41 0.39 3.13
CA SER A 278 -5.61 1.44 3.77
C SER A 278 -5.87 2.81 3.13
N LEU A 279 -6.05 2.85 1.81
CA LEU A 279 -6.52 4.07 1.13
C LEU A 279 -7.91 4.49 1.64
N MET A 280 -8.84 3.54 1.82
CA MET A 280 -10.16 3.85 2.40
C MET A 280 -10.02 4.40 3.82
N LYS A 281 -9.17 3.81 4.67
CA LYS A 281 -8.89 4.35 6.01
C LYS A 281 -8.38 5.80 5.97
N ASN A 282 -7.38 6.08 5.12
CA ASN A 282 -6.87 7.44 4.97
C ASN A 282 -7.96 8.41 4.48
N THR A 283 -8.79 8.00 3.53
CA THR A 283 -9.92 8.81 3.04
C THR A 283 -10.96 9.08 4.13
N LEU A 284 -11.27 8.10 4.96
CA LEU A 284 -12.14 8.29 6.12
C LEU A 284 -11.56 9.27 7.13
N LEU A 285 -10.26 9.17 7.43
CA LEU A 285 -9.56 10.12 8.30
C LEU A 285 -9.57 11.54 7.72
N ALA A 286 -9.45 11.68 6.39
CA ALA A 286 -9.55 12.96 5.70
C ALA A 286 -10.97 13.55 5.81
N GLY A 287 -12.00 12.77 5.52
CA GLY A 287 -13.41 13.19 5.65
C GLY A 287 -13.80 13.60 7.07
N LYS A 288 -13.19 12.98 8.07
CA LYS A 288 -13.34 13.33 9.50
C LYS A 288 -12.47 14.52 9.94
N LYS A 289 -11.58 15.02 9.09
CA LYS A 289 -10.52 15.98 9.44
C LYS A 289 -9.71 15.56 10.68
N ALA A 290 -9.45 14.26 10.82
CA ALA A 290 -8.87 13.67 12.02
C ALA A 290 -7.36 13.93 12.16
N ILE A 291 -6.67 14.24 11.05
CA ILE A 291 -5.21 14.48 11.02
C ILE A 291 -4.92 15.95 10.75
N TYR A 292 -5.54 16.51 9.73
CA TYR A 292 -5.36 17.89 9.31
C TYR A 292 -6.69 18.64 9.42
N GLN A 293 -6.62 19.81 10.01
CA GLN A 293 -7.76 20.73 10.19
C GLN A 293 -7.79 21.76 9.08
#